data_87f7f0923f50f22022a37f121006b021
#
_entry.id   87f7f0923f50f22022a37f121006b021
#
_cell.length_a   1.000
_cell.length_b   1.000
_cell.length_c   1.000
_cell.angle_alpha   90.00
_cell.angle_beta   90.00
_cell.angle_gamma   90.00
#
_symmetry.space_group_name_H-M   'P 1'
#
loop_
_entity.id
_entity.type
_entity.pdbx_description
1 polymer ?
#
loop_
_entity_poly.entity_id
_entity_poly.type
_entity_poly.pdbx_seq_one_letter_code
_entity_poly.pdbx_strand_id
1 'polypeptide(L)'
;MKEFINAIFCAPTGAYDELPYPSRLTDEVFLALKEAGINRIFGFGYDVREETQRKTLALCEKYGIKYLPTMHSFGEYVDFGWKNLSEQKKNELDRRFTEEVRKYAGQKAFAGVFFGDEAGYLSFDGVAHAKRVFDENFPNLEFHFNFFSYSINDAIFWGGMAGSVHGVPEAEKPFELKGDLEIVFKNRFKFYDKLVEGLLQKAKFDYISQDKYPFEGFWKEVPSSVHVALFELNAYFAEKKKKYGCKFYNYMQAGQWATDTERKHMTRGELNLQAHVTAAYGNEGFAYFPGCYPIDYTFDERQRYSMEGAGGLIDIYGRKAEAYEAVKELNAFFARIADDVLSSEFLGTYAYGKYYNGFTENDIKNLPDNECIFRGELPDILKRKDESVSAAAENGLMVSSFVKDGKKRYYAVNLSTVCQNNIELKLPRGEYEIFRGEETLKASENVKLTLREGEGVYIKSV
;
A
#
# COMPACT_ATOMS: atom_id res chain seq x y z
N MET A 1 12.12 12.39 -15.44
CA MET A 1 11.28 11.19 -15.68
C MET A 1 10.69 10.80 -14.35
N LYS A 2 9.36 10.67 -14.26
CA LYS A 2 8.68 10.17 -13.07
C LYS A 2 8.77 8.66 -13.02
N GLU A 3 8.87 8.07 -11.84
CA GLU A 3 8.88 6.62 -11.63
C GLU A 3 7.86 6.23 -10.57
N PHE A 4 7.26 5.07 -10.70
CA PHE A 4 6.47 4.48 -9.62
C PHE A 4 7.39 4.14 -8.45
N ILE A 5 6.88 4.35 -7.25
CA ILE A 5 7.53 3.86 -6.04
C ILE A 5 7.17 2.38 -5.91
N ASN A 6 8.17 1.53 -6.16
CA ASN A 6 8.09 0.09 -5.96
C ASN A 6 8.87 -0.21 -4.68
N ALA A 7 8.18 -0.14 -3.56
CA ALA A 7 8.79 -0.31 -2.25
C ALA A 7 8.58 -1.72 -1.71
N ILE A 8 9.43 -2.11 -0.77
CA ILE A 8 9.11 -3.18 0.19
C ILE A 8 8.93 -2.57 1.58
N PHE A 9 8.00 -3.11 2.32
CA PHE A 9 7.87 -2.92 3.75
C PHE A 9 8.42 -4.14 4.48
N CYS A 10 9.08 -3.96 5.61
CA CYS A 10 10.01 -4.86 6.26
C CYS A 10 11.33 -4.98 5.48
N ALA A 11 12.30 -4.19 5.92
CA ALA A 11 13.67 -4.24 5.41
C ALA A 11 14.34 -5.59 5.71
N PRO A 12 15.32 -6.02 4.89
CA PRO A 12 16.18 -7.13 5.25
C PRO A 12 16.87 -6.87 6.61
N THR A 13 16.93 -7.89 7.47
CA THR A 13 17.55 -7.80 8.79
C THR A 13 18.90 -8.53 8.86
N GLY A 14 19.73 -8.16 9.84
CA GLY A 14 20.94 -8.91 10.20
C GLY A 14 20.61 -10.27 10.82
N ALA A 15 21.65 -11.06 11.08
CA ALA A 15 21.51 -12.24 11.92
C ALA A 15 21.26 -11.83 13.37
N TYR A 16 20.56 -12.69 14.10
CA TYR A 16 20.38 -12.60 15.53
C TYR A 16 20.96 -13.88 16.15
N ASP A 17 21.79 -13.74 17.16
CA ASP A 17 22.50 -14.86 17.80
C ASP A 17 21.54 -15.91 18.37
N GLU A 18 20.33 -15.49 18.74
CA GLU A 18 19.30 -16.32 19.35
C GLU A 18 18.39 -17.02 18.33
N LEU A 19 18.53 -16.73 17.03
CA LEU A 19 17.66 -17.24 16.00
C LEU A 19 18.45 -18.01 14.92
N PRO A 20 17.93 -19.15 14.43
CA PRO A 20 18.62 -20.01 13.47
C PRO A 20 18.63 -19.44 12.03
N TYR A 21 18.27 -18.19 11.84
CA TYR A 21 18.12 -17.59 10.51
C TYR A 21 19.37 -16.80 10.09
N PRO A 22 19.80 -16.94 8.85
CA PRO A 22 20.96 -16.21 8.36
C PRO A 22 20.67 -14.71 8.23
N SER A 23 21.73 -13.91 8.22
CA SER A 23 21.62 -12.51 7.83
C SER A 23 21.09 -12.39 6.40
N ARG A 24 20.11 -11.53 6.20
CA ARG A 24 19.60 -11.15 4.87
C ARG A 24 20.24 -9.86 4.33
N LEU A 25 21.17 -9.29 5.10
CA LEU A 25 21.98 -8.15 4.65
C LEU A 25 23.13 -8.68 3.79
N THR A 26 22.83 -9.18 2.62
CA THR A 26 23.78 -9.78 1.66
C THR A 26 23.62 -9.18 0.27
N ASP A 27 24.66 -9.30 -0.53
CA ASP A 27 24.66 -8.85 -1.92
C ASP A 27 23.57 -9.57 -2.74
N GLU A 28 23.37 -10.87 -2.50
CA GLU A 28 22.40 -11.68 -3.22
C GLU A 28 20.97 -11.18 -3.00
N VAL A 29 20.60 -10.85 -1.76
CA VAL A 29 19.27 -10.33 -1.42
C VAL A 29 19.04 -8.97 -2.07
N PHE A 30 20.00 -8.05 -1.97
CA PHE A 30 19.83 -6.70 -2.52
C PHE A 30 19.89 -6.69 -4.06
N LEU A 31 20.67 -7.58 -4.66
CA LEU A 31 20.64 -7.82 -6.11
C LEU A 31 19.26 -8.34 -6.54
N ALA A 32 18.71 -9.32 -5.84
CA ALA A 32 17.38 -9.85 -6.12
C ALA A 32 16.30 -8.75 -6.02
N LEU A 33 16.32 -7.93 -4.96
CA LEU A 33 15.41 -6.80 -4.84
C LEU A 33 15.54 -5.81 -6.01
N LYS A 34 16.78 -5.49 -6.42
CA LYS A 34 17.05 -4.64 -7.58
C LYS A 34 16.50 -5.23 -8.87
N GLU A 35 16.73 -6.53 -9.12
CA GLU A 35 16.22 -7.26 -10.28
C GLU A 35 14.69 -7.34 -10.32
N ALA A 36 14.04 -7.39 -9.15
CA ALA A 36 12.59 -7.28 -9.01
C ALA A 36 12.06 -5.85 -9.25
N GLY A 37 12.91 -4.88 -9.56
CA GLY A 37 12.51 -3.49 -9.79
C GLY A 37 12.16 -2.73 -8.51
N ILE A 38 12.59 -3.21 -7.34
CA ILE A 38 12.44 -2.49 -6.08
C ILE A 38 13.37 -1.29 -6.08
N ASN A 39 12.82 -0.12 -5.88
CA ASN A 39 13.56 1.14 -5.84
C ASN A 39 13.56 1.81 -4.46
N ARG A 40 12.79 1.25 -3.49
CA ARG A 40 12.68 1.80 -2.15
C ARG A 40 12.47 0.70 -1.10
N ILE A 41 13.02 0.90 0.08
CA ILE A 41 12.85 0.03 1.24
C ILE A 41 12.37 0.88 2.41
N PHE A 42 11.28 0.46 3.05
CA PHE A 42 10.83 1.00 4.32
C PHE A 42 11.29 0.11 5.46
N GLY A 43 11.99 0.70 6.43
CA GLY A 43 12.33 0.03 7.66
C GLY A 43 11.10 -0.10 8.54
N PHE A 44 10.91 -1.25 9.16
CA PHE A 44 9.98 -1.44 10.26
C PHE A 44 10.76 -1.82 11.51
N GLY A 45 10.27 -1.45 12.68
CA GLY A 45 10.97 -1.38 13.95
C GLY A 45 11.67 -2.62 14.53
N TYR A 46 11.83 -3.68 13.74
CA TYR A 46 12.40 -4.94 14.23
C TYR A 46 13.93 -4.94 14.33
N ASP A 47 14.62 -4.13 13.54
CA ASP A 47 16.08 -4.02 13.62
C ASP A 47 16.57 -2.58 13.45
N VAL A 48 16.54 -1.84 14.55
CA VAL A 48 16.98 -0.44 14.62
C VAL A 48 18.44 -0.28 15.05
N ARG A 49 19.19 -1.39 15.15
CA ARG A 49 20.63 -1.35 15.50
C ARG A 49 21.39 -0.52 14.48
N GLU A 50 22.25 0.38 14.95
CA GLU A 50 23.01 1.30 14.09
C GLU A 50 23.86 0.55 13.05
N GLU A 51 24.46 -0.58 13.41
CA GLU A 51 25.23 -1.42 12.50
C GLU A 51 24.37 -1.95 11.35
N THR A 52 23.17 -2.47 11.65
CA THR A 52 22.20 -2.94 10.66
C THR A 52 21.79 -1.81 9.72
N GLN A 53 21.45 -0.63 10.26
CA GLN A 53 21.06 0.52 9.46
C GLN A 53 22.18 0.96 8.51
N ARG A 54 23.43 1.04 8.99
CA ARG A 54 24.58 1.41 8.15
C ARG A 54 24.86 0.38 7.06
N LYS A 55 24.79 -0.91 7.38
CA LYS A 55 24.97 -1.98 6.39
C LYS A 55 23.86 -1.97 5.34
N THR A 56 22.61 -1.79 5.76
CA THR A 56 21.46 -1.64 4.85
C THR A 56 21.67 -0.47 3.91
N LEU A 57 22.06 0.71 4.42
CA LEU A 57 22.32 1.89 3.60
C LEU A 57 23.47 1.67 2.60
N ALA A 58 24.54 1.02 3.00
CA ALA A 58 25.65 0.69 2.10
C ALA A 58 25.23 -0.24 0.95
N LEU A 59 24.44 -1.27 1.24
CA LEU A 59 23.87 -2.16 0.24
C LEU A 59 22.87 -1.43 -0.66
N CYS A 60 22.00 -0.61 -0.08
CA CYS A 60 21.07 0.22 -0.84
C CYS A 60 21.81 1.16 -1.81
N GLU A 61 22.88 1.81 -1.36
CA GLU A 61 23.69 2.67 -2.23
C GLU A 61 24.32 1.88 -3.38
N LYS A 62 24.90 0.71 -3.09
CA LYS A 62 25.51 -0.18 -4.08
C LYS A 62 24.53 -0.59 -5.20
N TYR A 63 23.28 -0.87 -4.82
CA TYR A 63 22.26 -1.34 -5.77
C TYR A 63 21.31 -0.24 -6.27
N GLY A 64 21.52 1.01 -5.87
CA GLY A 64 20.70 2.15 -6.30
C GLY A 64 19.28 2.13 -5.76
N ILE A 65 19.08 1.57 -4.56
CA ILE A 65 17.80 1.51 -3.84
C ILE A 65 17.79 2.64 -2.80
N LYS A 66 16.64 3.27 -2.56
CA LYS A 66 16.45 4.25 -1.50
C LYS A 66 15.98 3.57 -0.22
N TYR A 67 16.41 4.09 0.93
CA TYR A 67 16.05 3.54 2.23
C TYR A 67 15.48 4.61 3.16
N LEU A 68 14.36 4.30 3.80
CA LEU A 68 13.72 5.08 4.85
C LEU A 68 13.66 4.22 6.13
N PRO A 69 14.67 4.27 7.00
CA PRO A 69 14.66 3.53 8.26
C PRO A 69 13.64 4.08 9.24
N THR A 70 13.24 3.23 10.19
CA THR A 70 12.54 3.64 11.41
C THR A 70 13.55 4.16 12.43
N MET A 71 13.17 5.22 13.16
CA MET A 71 14.01 5.82 14.19
C MET A 71 13.57 5.37 15.58
N HIS A 72 14.53 5.21 16.51
CA HIS A 72 14.24 4.85 17.91
C HIS A 72 13.34 5.86 18.62
N SER A 73 13.54 7.14 18.34
CA SER A 73 12.77 8.23 18.95
C SER A 73 11.30 8.27 18.53
N PHE A 74 10.91 7.51 17.52
CA PHE A 74 9.53 7.46 17.00
C PHE A 74 8.50 7.15 18.09
N GLY A 75 8.73 6.12 18.92
CA GLY A 75 7.78 5.68 19.95
C GLY A 75 7.34 6.78 20.91
N GLU A 76 8.24 7.72 21.25
CA GLU A 76 7.93 8.79 22.19
C GLU A 76 7.06 9.89 21.60
N TYR A 77 7.10 10.12 20.28
CA TYR A 77 6.22 11.07 19.59
C TYR A 77 4.80 10.53 19.38
N VAL A 78 4.65 9.21 19.25
CA VAL A 78 3.33 8.57 19.07
C VAL A 78 2.68 8.17 20.38
N ASP A 79 3.31 8.44 21.52
CA ASP A 79 2.73 8.24 22.84
C ASP A 79 1.53 9.19 23.04
N PHE A 80 0.43 8.69 23.60
CA PHE A 80 -0.77 9.51 23.89
C PHE A 80 -0.48 10.62 24.88
N GLY A 81 0.53 10.42 25.73
CA GLY A 81 1.00 11.41 26.71
C GLY A 81 1.75 12.60 26.12
N TRP A 82 2.01 12.63 24.81
CA TRP A 82 2.77 13.70 24.16
C TRP A 82 2.34 15.11 24.56
N LYS A 83 1.02 15.39 24.55
CA LYS A 83 0.46 16.69 24.93
C LYS A 83 0.79 17.12 26.35
N ASN A 84 1.07 16.15 27.24
CA ASN A 84 1.35 16.36 28.67
C ASN A 84 2.85 16.48 28.97
N LEU A 85 3.72 16.29 27.97
CA LEU A 85 5.16 16.45 28.15
C LEU A 85 5.53 17.91 28.40
N SER A 86 6.48 18.13 29.33
CA SER A 86 7.05 19.46 29.52
C SER A 86 7.83 19.91 28.27
N GLU A 87 7.91 21.21 28.03
CA GLU A 87 8.70 21.77 26.91
C GLU A 87 10.16 21.32 26.96
N GLN A 88 10.72 21.18 28.15
CA GLN A 88 12.09 20.66 28.30
C GLN A 88 12.23 19.25 27.75
N LYS A 89 11.26 18.35 28.02
CA LYS A 89 11.27 16.98 27.50
C LYS A 89 11.03 16.95 25.99
N LYS A 90 10.15 17.78 25.47
CA LYS A 90 9.95 17.91 24.01
C LYS A 90 11.23 18.35 23.31
N ASN A 91 11.88 19.40 23.82
CA ASN A 91 13.15 19.89 23.27
C ASN A 91 14.28 18.84 23.34
N GLU A 92 14.33 18.04 24.40
CA GLU A 92 15.28 16.92 24.52
C GLU A 92 15.01 15.85 23.48
N LEU A 93 13.74 15.49 23.26
CA LEU A 93 13.33 14.51 22.27
C LEU A 93 13.63 15.01 20.85
N ASP A 94 13.34 16.26 20.53
CA ASP A 94 13.65 16.90 19.24
C ASP A 94 15.13 16.88 18.94
N ARG A 95 15.97 17.17 19.94
CA ARG A 95 17.43 17.07 19.82
C ARG A 95 17.87 15.64 19.52
N ARG A 96 17.38 14.65 20.28
CA ARG A 96 17.72 13.22 20.07
C ARG A 96 17.29 12.75 18.68
N PHE A 97 16.08 13.05 18.27
CA PHE A 97 15.55 12.70 16.95
C PHE A 97 16.42 13.32 15.83
N THR A 98 16.72 14.61 15.95
CA THR A 98 17.56 15.31 14.97
C THR A 98 18.96 14.71 14.89
N GLU A 99 19.57 14.39 16.03
CA GLU A 99 20.89 13.77 16.07
C GLU A 99 20.86 12.34 15.48
N GLU A 100 19.80 11.58 15.74
CA GLU A 100 19.62 10.24 15.21
C GLU A 100 19.53 10.28 13.66
N VAL A 101 18.72 11.15 13.09
CA VAL A 101 18.61 11.33 11.65
C VAL A 101 19.93 11.81 11.03
N ARG A 102 20.63 12.74 11.66
CA ARG A 102 21.93 13.26 11.17
C ARG A 102 22.99 12.18 10.98
N LYS A 103 22.94 11.08 11.71
CA LYS A 103 23.87 9.96 11.54
C LYS A 103 23.83 9.37 10.13
N TYR A 104 22.69 9.52 9.44
CA TYR A 104 22.42 8.90 8.16
C TYR A 104 22.17 9.89 7.01
N ALA A 105 21.78 11.12 7.31
CA ALA A 105 21.33 12.11 6.35
C ALA A 105 22.33 12.45 5.23
N GLY A 106 23.62 12.24 5.45
CA GLY A 106 24.68 12.44 4.45
C GLY A 106 24.88 11.24 3.50
N GLN A 107 24.23 10.10 3.72
CA GLN A 107 24.40 8.91 2.89
C GLN A 107 23.46 8.96 1.68
N LYS A 108 23.98 8.65 0.50
CA LYS A 108 23.28 8.80 -0.78
C LYS A 108 21.99 7.96 -0.88
N ALA A 109 21.96 6.80 -0.24
CA ALA A 109 20.78 5.92 -0.22
C ALA A 109 19.72 6.37 0.80
N PHE A 110 20.07 7.19 1.79
CA PHE A 110 19.14 7.67 2.79
C PHE A 110 18.15 8.65 2.15
N ALA A 111 16.88 8.26 2.05
CA ALA A 111 15.86 9.09 1.41
C ALA A 111 15.00 9.86 2.42
N GLY A 112 15.05 9.50 3.69
CA GLY A 112 14.22 10.06 4.74
C GLY A 112 13.95 9.07 5.85
N VAL A 113 12.82 9.20 6.52
CA VAL A 113 12.42 8.35 7.64
C VAL A 113 11.05 7.71 7.40
N PHE A 114 10.92 6.44 7.76
CA PHE A 114 9.63 5.81 7.99
C PHE A 114 9.26 6.14 9.44
N PHE A 115 8.41 7.12 9.62
CA PHE A 115 8.18 7.70 10.94
C PHE A 115 7.04 7.03 11.69
N GLY A 116 5.95 6.65 11.01
CA GLY A 116 4.77 6.17 11.70
C GLY A 116 4.07 5.04 10.97
N ASP A 117 3.66 4.04 11.77
CA ASP A 117 2.85 2.93 11.34
C ASP A 117 1.60 2.85 12.22
N GLU A 118 0.43 3.05 11.60
CA GLU A 118 -0.87 2.86 12.21
C GLU A 118 -1.10 3.60 13.55
N ALA A 119 -0.52 4.78 13.71
CA ALA A 119 -0.73 5.59 14.90
C ALA A 119 -2.16 6.16 14.95
N GLY A 120 -2.74 6.24 16.15
CA GLY A 120 -4.10 6.74 16.37
C GLY A 120 -4.18 8.24 16.50
N TYR A 121 -5.41 8.73 16.59
CA TYR A 121 -5.73 10.16 16.64
C TYR A 121 -5.01 10.92 17.76
N LEU A 122 -4.84 10.30 18.94
CA LEU A 122 -4.19 10.95 20.11
C LEU A 122 -2.70 11.19 19.89
N SER A 123 -2.06 10.47 18.98
CA SER A 123 -0.65 10.62 18.63
C SER A 123 -0.38 11.76 17.65
N PHE A 124 -1.39 12.30 16.99
CA PHE A 124 -1.21 13.18 15.84
C PHE A 124 -0.57 14.53 16.15
N ASP A 125 -0.71 15.04 17.38
CA ASP A 125 0.01 16.25 17.79
C ASP A 125 1.51 16.02 17.86
N GLY A 126 1.94 14.86 18.37
CA GLY A 126 3.34 14.48 18.41
C GLY A 126 3.90 14.18 17.00
N VAL A 127 3.15 13.44 16.18
CA VAL A 127 3.53 13.17 14.77
C VAL A 127 3.70 14.48 13.97
N ALA A 128 2.75 15.40 14.09
CA ALA A 128 2.81 16.69 13.41
C ALA A 128 3.96 17.57 13.91
N HIS A 129 4.26 17.49 15.20
CA HIS A 129 5.41 18.18 15.78
C HIS A 129 6.73 17.59 15.24
N ALA A 130 6.89 16.28 15.27
CA ALA A 130 8.06 15.61 14.71
C ALA A 130 8.26 15.94 13.23
N LYS A 131 7.17 15.98 12.44
CA LYS A 131 7.22 16.40 11.03
C LYS A 131 7.77 17.80 10.85
N ARG A 132 7.33 18.76 11.67
CA ARG A 132 7.87 20.14 11.62
C ARG A 132 9.36 20.18 11.96
N VAL A 133 9.78 19.52 13.05
CA VAL A 133 11.19 19.41 13.45
C VAL A 133 12.03 18.79 12.33
N PHE A 134 11.49 17.75 11.70
CA PHE A 134 12.16 17.11 10.58
C PHE A 134 12.33 18.03 9.38
N ASP A 135 11.27 18.72 8.95
CA ASP A 135 11.30 19.61 7.81
C ASP A 135 12.26 20.80 7.99
N GLU A 136 12.30 21.34 9.21
CA GLU A 136 13.22 22.44 9.55
C GLU A 136 14.70 22.03 9.46
N ASN A 137 15.02 20.78 9.79
CA ASN A 137 16.39 20.27 9.81
C ASN A 137 16.78 19.52 8.53
N PHE A 138 15.82 18.91 7.80
CA PHE A 138 16.05 18.01 6.66
C PHE A 138 15.06 18.27 5.51
N PRO A 139 14.98 19.50 4.95
CA PRO A 139 13.93 19.90 4.01
C PRO A 139 13.92 19.12 2.68
N ASN A 140 14.98 18.37 2.37
CA ASN A 140 15.11 17.59 1.14
C ASN A 140 14.90 16.07 1.36
N LEU A 141 14.55 15.66 2.57
CA LEU A 141 14.33 14.26 2.92
C LEU A 141 12.85 13.99 3.12
N GLU A 142 12.46 12.76 2.95
CA GLU A 142 11.07 12.32 3.03
C GLU A 142 10.68 11.92 4.45
N PHE A 143 9.50 12.32 4.87
CA PHE A 143 8.88 11.89 6.11
C PHE A 143 7.64 11.07 5.75
N HIS A 144 7.72 9.76 5.93
CA HIS A 144 6.67 8.83 5.55
C HIS A 144 5.81 8.43 6.76
N PHE A 145 4.50 8.43 6.57
CA PHE A 145 3.50 7.99 7.55
C PHE A 145 2.50 7.03 6.91
N ASN A 146 2.24 5.90 7.60
CA ASN A 146 1.26 4.91 7.19
C ASN A 146 0.00 4.99 8.05
N PHE A 147 -1.16 5.10 7.41
CA PHE A 147 -2.45 5.09 8.09
C PHE A 147 -2.98 3.66 8.21
N PHE A 148 -3.65 3.39 9.31
CA PHE A 148 -4.52 2.22 9.44
C PHE A 148 -5.59 2.21 8.34
N SER A 149 -6.09 1.02 7.97
CA SER A 149 -7.24 0.94 7.08
C SER A 149 -8.53 1.41 7.77
N TYR A 150 -9.61 1.61 7.03
CA TYR A 150 -10.87 2.09 7.61
C TYR A 150 -11.59 1.10 8.54
N SER A 151 -11.15 -0.15 8.59
CA SER A 151 -11.69 -1.17 9.51
C SER A 151 -11.19 -0.95 10.94
N ILE A 152 -11.47 0.21 11.50
CA ILE A 152 -11.02 0.63 12.81
C ILE A 152 -12.15 0.60 13.82
N ASN A 153 -11.87 0.09 15.01
CA ASN A 153 -12.71 0.23 16.18
C ASN A 153 -12.34 1.48 16.99
N ASP A 154 -13.07 1.74 18.08
CA ASP A 154 -12.83 2.89 18.95
C ASP A 154 -11.38 2.93 19.49
N ALA A 155 -10.86 1.80 19.98
CA ALA A 155 -9.51 1.73 20.54
C ALA A 155 -8.43 2.04 19.49
N ILE A 156 -8.57 1.49 18.28
CA ILE A 156 -7.66 1.75 17.15
C ILE A 156 -7.77 3.21 16.69
N PHE A 157 -8.98 3.76 16.60
CA PHE A 157 -9.14 5.17 16.23
C PHE A 157 -8.34 6.09 17.14
N TRP A 158 -8.47 5.90 18.47
CA TRP A 158 -7.82 6.77 19.44
C TRP A 158 -6.34 6.50 19.60
N GLY A 159 -5.95 5.24 19.73
CA GLY A 159 -4.60 4.83 20.13
C GLY A 159 -3.79 4.09 19.05
N GLY A 160 -4.36 3.86 17.87
CA GLY A 160 -3.70 3.06 16.84
C GLY A 160 -3.48 1.61 17.31
N MET A 161 -2.43 0.97 16.79
CA MET A 161 -2.07 -0.39 17.17
C MET A 161 -1.79 -0.53 18.68
N ALA A 162 -1.09 0.44 19.27
CA ALA A 162 -0.85 0.46 20.73
C ALA A 162 -2.16 0.52 21.53
N GLY A 163 -3.14 1.31 21.08
CA GLY A 163 -4.46 1.40 21.71
C GLY A 163 -5.26 0.11 21.63
N SER A 164 -5.11 -0.67 20.54
CA SER A 164 -5.79 -1.96 20.40
C SER A 164 -5.30 -3.01 21.40
N VAL A 165 -4.04 -2.91 21.83
CA VAL A 165 -3.41 -3.84 22.78
C VAL A 165 -3.59 -3.41 24.23
N HIS A 166 -3.43 -2.12 24.52
CA HIS A 166 -3.37 -1.60 25.90
C HIS A 166 -4.64 -0.84 26.32
N GLY A 167 -5.57 -0.61 25.37
CA GLY A 167 -6.73 0.26 25.59
C GLY A 167 -6.36 1.75 25.63
N VAL A 168 -7.37 2.61 25.61
CA VAL A 168 -7.22 4.05 25.73
C VAL A 168 -8.13 4.55 26.86
N PRO A 169 -7.59 5.25 27.87
CA PRO A 169 -8.41 5.79 28.95
C PRO A 169 -9.47 6.78 28.43
N GLU A 170 -10.73 6.67 28.91
CA GLU A 170 -11.81 7.57 28.49
C GLU A 170 -11.49 9.06 28.70
N ALA A 171 -10.76 9.39 29.78
CA ALA A 171 -10.37 10.76 30.09
C ALA A 171 -9.44 11.40 29.03
N GLU A 172 -8.78 10.57 28.21
CA GLU A 172 -7.88 11.04 27.14
C GLU A 172 -8.62 11.33 25.82
N LYS A 173 -9.86 10.84 25.68
CA LYS A 173 -10.64 10.99 24.44
C LYS A 173 -11.27 12.39 24.38
N PRO A 174 -10.89 13.24 23.41
CA PRO A 174 -11.38 14.64 23.36
C PRO A 174 -12.84 14.76 22.92
N PHE A 175 -13.41 13.72 22.34
CA PHE A 175 -14.83 13.65 21.96
C PHE A 175 -15.31 12.19 21.93
N GLU A 176 -16.60 11.99 22.00
CA GLU A 176 -17.20 10.67 21.91
C GLU A 176 -17.38 10.27 20.43
N LEU A 177 -16.93 9.06 20.07
CA LEU A 177 -17.32 8.44 18.81
C LEU A 177 -18.73 7.86 19.02
N LYS A 178 -19.76 8.63 18.64
CA LYS A 178 -21.15 8.16 18.75
C LYS A 178 -21.45 7.12 17.68
N GLY A 179 -21.80 5.92 18.11
CA GLY A 179 -22.37 4.88 17.26
C GLY A 179 -21.95 3.47 17.63
N ASP A 180 -22.89 2.54 17.52
CA ASP A 180 -22.61 1.11 17.56
C ASP A 180 -21.62 0.71 16.47
N LEU A 181 -20.87 -0.38 16.70
CA LEU A 181 -19.97 -0.99 15.69
C LEU A 181 -20.68 -1.19 14.36
N GLU A 182 -21.99 -1.53 14.38
CA GLU A 182 -22.82 -1.65 13.18
C GLU A 182 -22.99 -0.31 12.42
N ILE A 183 -23.08 0.79 13.16
CA ILE A 183 -23.11 2.16 12.60
C ILE A 183 -21.72 2.59 12.15
N VAL A 184 -20.66 2.11 12.79
CA VAL A 184 -19.28 2.34 12.36
C VAL A 184 -19.04 1.70 10.97
N PHE A 185 -19.55 0.50 10.73
CA PHE A 185 -19.48 -0.13 9.41
C PHE A 185 -20.26 0.63 8.33
N LYS A 186 -21.45 1.13 8.62
CA LYS A 186 -22.26 1.95 7.68
C LYS A 186 -21.69 3.37 7.47
N ASN A 187 -20.99 3.92 8.46
CA ASN A 187 -20.38 5.25 8.43
C ASN A 187 -18.84 5.19 8.48
N ARG A 188 -18.23 4.05 8.10
CA ARG A 188 -16.79 3.79 8.22
C ARG A 188 -15.91 4.91 7.65
N PHE A 189 -16.29 5.48 6.51
CA PHE A 189 -15.57 6.61 5.94
C PHE A 189 -15.68 7.90 6.76
N LYS A 190 -16.78 8.12 7.45
CA LYS A 190 -16.93 9.33 8.28
C LYS A 190 -15.95 9.36 9.45
N PHE A 191 -15.71 8.22 10.08
CA PHE A 191 -14.73 8.12 11.17
C PHE A 191 -13.31 8.08 10.62
N TYR A 192 -13.10 7.31 9.54
CA TYR A 192 -11.82 7.25 8.85
C TYR A 192 -11.41 8.63 8.31
N ASP A 193 -12.34 9.39 7.76
CA ASP A 193 -12.11 10.75 7.31
C ASP A 193 -11.66 11.68 8.45
N LYS A 194 -12.27 11.55 9.64
CA LYS A 194 -11.81 12.28 10.84
C LYS A 194 -10.39 11.90 11.25
N LEU A 195 -10.03 10.62 11.14
CA LEU A 195 -8.68 10.15 11.44
C LEU A 195 -7.68 10.74 10.45
N VAL A 196 -7.88 10.54 9.16
CA VAL A 196 -6.96 10.99 8.11
C VAL A 196 -6.84 12.51 8.08
N GLU A 197 -7.96 13.24 8.09
CA GLU A 197 -7.95 14.69 8.10
C GLU A 197 -7.41 15.26 9.41
N GLY A 198 -7.61 14.55 10.51
CA GLY A 198 -7.06 14.94 11.82
C GLY A 198 -5.55 15.09 11.80
N LEU A 199 -4.84 14.29 10.99
CA LEU A 199 -3.40 14.45 10.81
C LEU A 199 -3.05 15.42 9.67
N LEU A 200 -3.69 15.27 8.49
CA LEU A 200 -3.34 16.06 7.30
C LEU A 200 -3.60 17.57 7.46
N GLN A 201 -4.48 17.95 8.37
CA GLN A 201 -4.70 19.36 8.74
C GLN A 201 -3.62 19.91 9.68
N LYS A 202 -2.90 19.05 10.41
CA LYS A 202 -1.88 19.46 11.38
C LYS A 202 -0.48 19.62 10.76
N ALA A 203 -0.18 18.86 9.71
CA ALA A 203 1.10 18.91 9.02
C ALA A 203 0.96 18.57 7.53
N LYS A 204 1.85 19.13 6.71
CA LYS A 204 1.94 18.81 5.28
C LYS A 204 2.84 17.60 5.09
N PHE A 205 2.33 16.56 4.47
CA PHE A 205 3.07 15.36 4.12
C PHE A 205 3.36 15.35 2.61
N ASP A 206 4.56 14.91 2.22
CA ASP A 206 4.89 14.68 0.81
C ASP A 206 4.29 13.37 0.33
N TYR A 207 4.30 12.36 1.21
CA TYR A 207 3.77 11.02 0.97
C TYR A 207 2.97 10.53 2.16
N ILE A 208 1.89 9.86 1.85
CA ILE A 208 1.08 9.08 2.79
C ILE A 208 0.79 7.71 2.20
N SER A 209 0.51 6.75 3.05
CA SER A 209 0.10 5.41 2.64
C SER A 209 -0.97 4.86 3.57
N GLN A 210 -1.54 3.76 3.18
CA GLN A 210 -2.43 2.96 4.01
C GLN A 210 -2.20 1.47 3.71
N ASP A 211 -2.56 0.62 4.65
CA ASP A 211 -2.49 -0.82 4.52
C ASP A 211 -3.89 -1.45 4.64
N LYS A 212 -4.36 -1.98 3.56
CA LYS A 212 -5.50 -2.89 3.52
C LYS A 212 -5.16 -4.07 2.65
N TYR A 213 -5.16 -5.22 3.28
CA TYR A 213 -4.89 -6.50 2.65
C TYR A 213 -6.21 -7.11 2.17
N PRO A 214 -6.53 -7.04 0.86
CA PRO A 214 -7.88 -7.35 0.36
C PRO A 214 -8.20 -8.84 0.33
N PHE A 215 -7.23 -9.70 0.58
CA PHE A 215 -7.36 -11.16 0.54
C PHE A 215 -7.14 -11.80 1.92
N GLU A 216 -7.27 -11.04 2.99
CA GLU A 216 -7.14 -11.56 4.35
C GLU A 216 -8.22 -12.62 4.64
N GLY A 217 -7.76 -13.71 5.25
CA GLY A 217 -8.45 -14.98 5.40
C GLY A 217 -9.61 -15.05 6.39
N PHE A 218 -10.43 -14.02 6.52
CA PHE A 218 -11.72 -14.15 7.21
C PHE A 218 -12.68 -15.14 6.50
N TRP A 219 -12.28 -15.60 5.31
CA TRP A 219 -13.15 -16.33 4.39
C TRP A 219 -12.47 -17.58 3.84
N LYS A 220 -12.07 -18.48 4.72
CA LYS A 220 -11.52 -19.81 4.35
C LYS A 220 -12.40 -20.56 3.34
N GLU A 221 -13.70 -20.31 3.38
CA GLU A 221 -14.69 -20.97 2.55
C GLU A 221 -14.91 -20.30 1.18
N VAL A 222 -14.33 -19.10 0.97
CA VAL A 222 -14.52 -18.32 -0.25
C VAL A 222 -13.15 -17.96 -0.86
N PRO A 223 -12.54 -18.90 -1.60
CA PRO A 223 -11.27 -18.63 -2.28
C PRO A 223 -11.42 -17.41 -3.19
N SER A 224 -10.47 -16.48 -3.09
CA SER A 224 -10.38 -15.32 -3.99
C SER A 224 -11.46 -14.23 -3.82
N SER A 225 -12.13 -14.13 -2.67
CA SER A 225 -12.94 -12.94 -2.38
C SER A 225 -12.04 -11.71 -2.26
N VAL A 226 -12.41 -10.64 -2.95
CA VAL A 226 -11.69 -9.36 -2.87
C VAL A 226 -12.46 -8.43 -1.96
N HIS A 227 -11.79 -7.88 -0.95
CA HIS A 227 -12.42 -6.90 -0.08
C HIS A 227 -12.66 -5.58 -0.84
N VAL A 228 -13.89 -5.06 -0.78
CA VAL A 228 -14.30 -3.81 -1.45
C VAL A 228 -13.42 -2.61 -1.09
N ALA A 229 -12.79 -2.64 0.07
CA ALA A 229 -11.86 -1.64 0.57
C ALA A 229 -10.70 -1.35 -0.39
N LEU A 230 -10.26 -2.32 -1.20
CA LEU A 230 -9.22 -2.07 -2.21
C LEU A 230 -9.62 -0.91 -3.13
N PHE A 231 -10.87 -0.87 -3.56
CA PHE A 231 -11.37 0.17 -4.47
C PHE A 231 -11.71 1.46 -3.73
N GLU A 232 -12.41 1.34 -2.61
CA GLU A 232 -12.88 2.47 -1.82
C GLU A 232 -11.72 3.30 -1.26
N LEU A 233 -10.69 2.66 -0.73
CA LEU A 233 -9.52 3.37 -0.19
C LEU A 233 -8.67 4.00 -1.29
N ASN A 234 -8.45 3.31 -2.41
CA ASN A 234 -7.74 3.92 -3.54
C ASN A 234 -8.49 5.16 -4.08
N ALA A 235 -9.81 5.10 -4.19
CA ALA A 235 -10.62 6.25 -4.57
C ALA A 235 -10.57 7.39 -3.54
N TYR A 236 -10.70 7.05 -2.26
CA TYR A 236 -10.63 8.00 -1.16
C TYR A 236 -9.29 8.75 -1.14
N PHE A 237 -8.18 8.04 -1.23
CA PHE A 237 -6.86 8.66 -1.22
C PHE A 237 -6.55 9.41 -2.53
N ALA A 238 -7.11 9.01 -3.66
CA ALA A 238 -7.03 9.81 -4.89
C ALA A 238 -7.65 11.21 -4.72
N GLU A 239 -8.73 11.32 -3.93
CA GLU A 239 -9.31 12.62 -3.57
C GLU A 239 -8.46 13.38 -2.53
N LYS A 240 -7.98 12.70 -1.50
CA LYS A 240 -7.16 13.33 -0.43
C LYS A 240 -5.84 13.86 -0.97
N LYS A 241 -5.14 13.12 -1.83
CA LYS A 241 -3.91 13.61 -2.45
C LYS A 241 -4.13 14.88 -3.29
N LYS A 242 -5.25 14.99 -3.99
CA LYS A 242 -5.62 16.20 -4.72
C LYS A 242 -5.90 17.37 -3.77
N LYS A 243 -6.65 17.11 -2.67
CA LYS A 243 -7.00 18.13 -1.67
C LYS A 243 -5.78 18.66 -0.92
N TYR A 244 -4.86 17.80 -0.50
CA TYR A 244 -3.73 18.16 0.35
C TYR A 244 -2.40 18.32 -0.39
N GLY A 245 -2.36 18.01 -1.69
CA GLY A 245 -1.15 18.13 -2.51
C GLY A 245 -0.04 17.13 -2.12
N CYS A 246 -0.41 16.01 -1.50
CA CYS A 246 0.48 14.90 -1.17
C CYS A 246 0.42 13.81 -2.24
N LYS A 247 1.34 12.86 -2.17
CA LYS A 247 1.35 11.63 -2.98
C LYS A 247 0.86 10.47 -2.13
N PHE A 248 0.36 9.42 -2.78
CA PHE A 248 -0.15 8.25 -2.10
C PHE A 248 0.40 6.97 -2.70
N TYR A 249 0.80 6.03 -1.85
CA TYR A 249 1.01 4.66 -2.24
C TYR A 249 0.27 3.68 -1.33
N ASN A 250 -0.10 2.56 -1.92
CA ASN A 250 -0.86 1.52 -1.26
C ASN A 250 0.08 0.42 -0.78
N TYR A 251 -0.12 -0.07 0.43
CA TYR A 251 0.50 -1.32 0.85
C TYR A 251 -0.23 -2.47 0.17
N MET A 252 0.54 -3.34 -0.45
CA MET A 252 0.04 -4.50 -1.18
C MET A 252 0.33 -5.77 -0.41
N GLN A 253 -0.67 -6.63 -0.34
CA GLN A 253 -0.51 -7.97 0.19
C GLN A 253 0.35 -8.80 -0.75
N ALA A 254 1.60 -9.07 -0.39
CA ALA A 254 2.53 -9.93 -1.14
C ALA A 254 2.70 -11.31 -0.47
N GLY A 255 2.19 -11.47 0.74
CA GLY A 255 2.14 -12.70 1.49
C GLY A 255 0.91 -12.73 2.38
N GLN A 256 0.75 -13.81 3.12
CA GLN A 256 -0.33 -13.95 4.07
C GLN A 256 0.21 -13.84 5.49
N TRP A 257 -0.35 -12.94 6.28
CA TRP A 257 -0.10 -12.87 7.71
C TRP A 257 -0.80 -14.05 8.36
N ALA A 258 -0.03 -14.98 8.89
CA ALA A 258 -0.62 -16.23 9.35
C ALA A 258 -0.93 -16.21 10.84
N THR A 259 -2.19 -16.32 11.15
CA THR A 259 -2.66 -16.91 12.41
C THR A 259 -3.16 -18.35 12.22
N ASP A 260 -3.14 -18.88 11.00
CA ASP A 260 -3.76 -20.15 10.64
C ASP A 260 -2.87 -21.09 9.82
N THR A 261 -3.05 -22.40 10.05
CA THR A 261 -2.25 -23.49 9.48
C THR A 261 -2.47 -23.75 8.00
N GLU A 262 -3.49 -23.17 7.37
CA GLU A 262 -3.75 -23.29 5.94
C GLU A 262 -3.43 -21.98 5.23
N ARG A 263 -2.20 -21.88 4.69
CA ARG A 263 -1.70 -20.68 4.04
C ARG A 263 -1.95 -20.72 2.56
N LYS A 264 -2.55 -19.66 2.06
CA LYS A 264 -2.66 -19.41 0.65
C LYS A 264 -1.58 -18.41 0.25
N HIS A 265 -0.69 -18.83 -0.65
CA HIS A 265 0.21 -17.88 -1.30
C HIS A 265 -0.56 -16.97 -2.24
N MET A 266 -0.10 -15.72 -2.35
CA MET A 266 -0.73 -14.78 -3.27
C MET A 266 -0.55 -15.24 -4.71
N THR A 267 -1.66 -15.40 -5.41
CA THR A 267 -1.62 -15.71 -6.84
C THR A 267 -1.18 -14.50 -7.66
N ARG A 268 -0.71 -14.75 -8.88
CA ARG A 268 -0.39 -13.69 -9.84
C ARG A 268 -1.59 -12.77 -10.08
N GLY A 269 -2.80 -13.32 -10.20
CA GLY A 269 -4.02 -12.54 -10.40
C GLY A 269 -4.34 -11.61 -9.22
N GLU A 270 -4.10 -12.06 -8.00
CA GLU A 270 -4.29 -11.25 -6.78
C GLU A 270 -3.26 -10.12 -6.68
N LEU A 271 -1.99 -10.39 -6.99
CA LEU A 271 -0.94 -9.35 -7.06
C LEU A 271 -1.23 -8.33 -8.16
N ASN A 272 -1.57 -8.82 -9.37
CA ASN A 272 -1.94 -7.98 -10.51
C ASN A 272 -3.09 -7.04 -10.14
N LEU A 273 -4.20 -7.57 -9.60
CA LEU A 273 -5.37 -6.77 -9.28
C LEU A 273 -5.04 -5.60 -8.35
N GLN A 274 -4.32 -5.86 -7.26
CA GLN A 274 -3.94 -4.81 -6.31
C GLN A 274 -3.12 -3.70 -6.98
N ALA A 275 -2.09 -4.08 -7.73
CA ALA A 275 -1.19 -3.14 -8.38
C ALA A 275 -1.91 -2.33 -9.46
N HIS A 276 -2.64 -3.01 -10.34
CA HIS A 276 -3.32 -2.34 -11.45
C HIS A 276 -4.48 -1.44 -10.97
N VAL A 277 -5.23 -1.83 -9.93
CA VAL A 277 -6.24 -0.96 -9.32
C VAL A 277 -5.58 0.29 -8.73
N THR A 278 -4.49 0.14 -7.99
CA THR A 278 -3.79 1.28 -7.39
C THR A 278 -3.30 2.26 -8.46
N ALA A 279 -2.68 1.77 -9.53
CA ALA A 279 -2.22 2.60 -10.65
C ALA A 279 -3.38 3.23 -11.44
N ALA A 280 -4.50 2.51 -11.60
CA ALA A 280 -5.68 3.00 -12.30
C ALA A 280 -6.35 4.20 -11.59
N TYR A 281 -6.13 4.38 -10.29
CA TYR A 281 -6.52 5.61 -9.56
C TYR A 281 -5.45 6.72 -9.62
N GLY A 282 -4.38 6.54 -10.39
CA GLY A 282 -3.30 7.51 -10.53
C GLY A 282 -2.45 7.65 -9.28
N ASN A 283 -2.42 6.64 -8.41
CA ASN A 283 -1.57 6.62 -7.23
C ASN A 283 -0.11 6.35 -7.59
N GLU A 284 0.82 6.81 -6.73
CA GLU A 284 2.23 6.95 -7.10
C GLU A 284 3.07 5.70 -6.90
N GLY A 285 2.51 4.63 -6.32
CA GLY A 285 3.27 3.39 -6.15
C GLY A 285 2.68 2.40 -5.16
N PHE A 286 3.53 1.45 -4.80
CA PHE A 286 3.19 0.29 -3.97
C PHE A 286 4.27 0.06 -2.92
N ALA A 287 3.86 -0.49 -1.77
CA ALA A 287 4.75 -1.07 -0.78
C ALA A 287 4.34 -2.53 -0.56
N TYR A 288 5.14 -3.47 -1.02
CA TYR A 288 4.86 -4.90 -0.86
C TYR A 288 5.06 -5.34 0.58
N PHE A 289 4.02 -5.95 1.17
CA PHE A 289 4.05 -6.48 2.52
C PHE A 289 3.68 -7.97 2.56
N PRO A 290 4.50 -8.81 3.21
CA PRO A 290 5.88 -8.52 3.59
C PRO A 290 6.81 -8.49 2.37
N GLY A 291 7.73 -7.54 2.34
CA GLY A 291 8.79 -7.54 1.34
C GLY A 291 9.87 -8.58 1.66
N CYS A 292 10.58 -8.36 2.75
CA CYS A 292 11.37 -9.41 3.39
C CYS A 292 10.62 -9.86 4.64
N TYR A 293 10.59 -11.18 4.88
CA TYR A 293 9.85 -11.66 6.03
C TYR A 293 10.40 -11.06 7.33
N PRO A 294 9.57 -10.44 8.18
CA PRO A 294 10.05 -9.92 9.44
C PRO A 294 10.47 -11.10 10.34
N ILE A 295 11.67 -11.04 10.89
CA ILE A 295 12.10 -11.91 11.96
C ILE A 295 11.84 -11.13 13.24
N ASP A 296 10.74 -11.43 13.90
CA ASP A 296 10.42 -10.86 15.19
C ASP A 296 10.69 -11.89 16.28
N TYR A 297 11.70 -11.60 17.11
CA TYR A 297 12.07 -12.45 18.24
C TYR A 297 11.04 -12.40 19.39
N THR A 298 10.09 -11.49 19.36
CA THR A 298 9.00 -11.42 20.33
C THR A 298 7.89 -12.45 20.05
N PHE A 299 7.83 -12.99 18.84
CA PHE A 299 6.90 -14.08 18.51
C PHE A 299 7.32 -15.39 19.19
N ASP A 300 6.38 -16.08 19.78
CA ASP A 300 6.62 -17.42 20.31
C ASP A 300 6.99 -18.42 19.18
N GLU A 301 7.54 -19.59 19.57
CA GLU A 301 7.95 -20.60 18.58
C GLU A 301 6.84 -20.99 17.61
N ARG A 302 5.59 -21.01 18.06
CA ARG A 302 4.45 -21.36 17.24
C ARG A 302 4.17 -20.32 16.16
N GLN A 303 4.32 -19.05 16.48
CA GLN A 303 4.20 -17.95 15.50
C GLN A 303 5.42 -17.91 14.57
N ARG A 304 6.64 -18.21 15.06
CA ARG A 304 7.84 -18.32 14.21
C ARG A 304 7.68 -19.37 13.12
N TYR A 305 7.25 -20.57 13.46
CA TYR A 305 6.98 -21.64 12.47
C TYR A 305 5.86 -21.25 11.50
N SER A 306 4.89 -20.49 11.98
CA SER A 306 3.81 -20.02 11.14
C SER A 306 4.30 -19.05 10.06
N MET A 307 5.43 -18.40 10.22
CA MET A 307 5.97 -17.41 9.30
C MET A 307 6.87 -17.99 8.19
N GLU A 308 7.38 -19.20 8.32
CA GLU A 308 8.32 -19.82 7.35
C GLU A 308 7.76 -20.04 5.94
N GLY A 309 6.46 -20.00 5.74
CA GLY A 309 5.81 -20.22 4.45
C GLY A 309 4.86 -19.10 4.04
N ALA A 310 4.96 -17.90 4.61
CA ALA A 310 3.94 -16.87 4.45
C ALA A 310 4.03 -16.05 3.16
N GLY A 311 4.95 -16.37 2.27
CA GLY A 311 5.09 -15.66 1.00
C GLY A 311 5.97 -14.40 1.11
N GLY A 312 5.67 -13.37 0.32
CA GLY A 312 6.50 -12.19 0.17
C GLY A 312 7.49 -12.30 -0.98
N LEU A 313 8.47 -11.39 -1.04
CA LEU A 313 9.48 -11.39 -2.10
C LEU A 313 10.74 -12.18 -1.71
N ILE A 314 11.15 -12.02 -0.46
CA ILE A 314 12.34 -12.67 0.11
C ILE A 314 11.93 -13.39 1.39
N ASP A 315 12.23 -14.68 1.45
CA ASP A 315 11.92 -15.52 2.61
C ASP A 315 12.87 -15.27 3.78
N ILE A 316 12.63 -15.95 4.89
CA ILE A 316 13.45 -15.81 6.11
C ILE A 316 14.90 -16.28 5.93
N TYR A 317 15.18 -17.09 4.91
CA TYR A 317 16.51 -17.59 4.58
C TYR A 317 17.25 -16.72 3.54
N GLY A 318 16.61 -15.64 3.05
CA GLY A 318 17.17 -14.76 2.04
C GLY A 318 16.98 -15.26 0.60
N ARG A 319 16.11 -16.24 0.36
CA ARG A 319 15.83 -16.79 -0.96
C ARG A 319 14.63 -16.05 -1.60
N LYS A 320 14.55 -16.08 -2.92
CA LYS A 320 13.38 -15.59 -3.66
C LYS A 320 12.16 -16.41 -3.27
N ALA A 321 11.12 -15.72 -2.77
CA ALA A 321 9.86 -16.31 -2.38
C ALA A 321 8.86 -16.32 -3.55
N GLU A 322 7.66 -16.83 -3.34
CA GLU A 322 6.72 -17.16 -4.42
C GLU A 322 6.17 -15.94 -5.16
N ALA A 323 6.03 -14.79 -4.49
CA ALA A 323 5.57 -13.56 -5.14
C ALA A 323 6.64 -12.91 -6.05
N TYR A 324 7.90 -13.33 -5.93
CA TYR A 324 9.04 -12.65 -6.53
C TYR A 324 8.91 -12.42 -8.04
N GLU A 325 8.67 -13.49 -8.82
CA GLU A 325 8.62 -13.38 -10.28
C GLU A 325 7.41 -12.56 -10.76
N ALA A 326 6.27 -12.69 -10.09
CA ALA A 326 5.08 -11.89 -10.41
C ALA A 326 5.32 -10.39 -10.14
N VAL A 327 5.95 -10.06 -9.02
CA VAL A 327 6.31 -8.68 -8.66
C VAL A 327 7.34 -8.10 -9.65
N LYS A 328 8.34 -8.89 -10.06
CA LYS A 328 9.33 -8.47 -11.05
C LYS A 328 8.68 -8.09 -12.38
N GLU A 329 7.77 -8.92 -12.89
CA GLU A 329 7.03 -8.63 -14.12
C GLU A 329 6.14 -7.39 -13.99
N LEU A 330 5.43 -7.25 -12.86
CA LEU A 330 4.61 -6.07 -12.55
C LEU A 330 5.44 -4.79 -12.53
N ASN A 331 6.54 -4.79 -11.81
CA ASN A 331 7.40 -3.61 -11.68
C ASN A 331 8.03 -3.23 -13.04
N ALA A 332 8.38 -4.21 -13.88
CA ALA A 332 8.85 -3.96 -15.23
C ALA A 332 7.76 -3.29 -16.10
N PHE A 333 6.51 -3.75 -16.01
CA PHE A 333 5.38 -3.10 -16.68
C PHE A 333 5.19 -1.64 -16.20
N PHE A 334 5.18 -1.42 -14.88
CA PHE A 334 5.00 -0.08 -14.33
C PHE A 334 6.13 0.87 -14.71
N ALA A 335 7.36 0.40 -14.80
CA ALA A 335 8.50 1.22 -15.25
C ALA A 335 8.29 1.77 -16.67
N ARG A 336 7.58 1.06 -17.55
CA ARG A 336 7.30 1.49 -18.93
C ARG A 336 6.26 2.60 -19.02
N ILE A 337 5.29 2.65 -18.10
CA ILE A 337 4.16 3.57 -18.18
C ILE A 337 4.25 4.72 -17.17
N ALA A 338 5.19 4.64 -16.21
CA ALA A 338 5.27 5.54 -15.06
C ALA A 338 5.25 7.02 -15.42
N ASP A 339 6.12 7.44 -16.34
CA ASP A 339 6.24 8.87 -16.69
C ASP A 339 4.94 9.42 -17.30
N ASP A 340 4.26 8.61 -18.10
CA ASP A 340 3.02 9.05 -18.74
C ASP A 340 1.83 9.03 -17.75
N VAL A 341 1.62 7.95 -17.01
CA VAL A 341 0.55 7.84 -16.00
C VAL A 341 0.69 8.89 -14.91
N LEU A 342 1.88 9.00 -14.29
CA LEU A 342 2.10 9.91 -13.17
C LEU A 342 2.18 11.38 -13.57
N SER A 343 2.29 11.67 -14.86
CA SER A 343 2.21 13.04 -15.41
C SER A 343 0.83 13.38 -15.96
N SER A 344 -0.10 12.42 -15.96
CA SER A 344 -1.47 12.61 -16.39
C SER A 344 -2.36 13.02 -15.23
N GLU A 345 -3.37 13.85 -15.50
CA GLU A 345 -4.42 14.17 -14.54
C GLU A 345 -5.45 13.03 -14.55
N PHE A 346 -5.72 12.47 -13.38
CA PHE A 346 -6.77 11.46 -13.17
C PHE A 346 -8.16 12.13 -13.22
N LEU A 347 -9.05 11.62 -14.06
CA LEU A 347 -10.39 12.18 -14.26
C LEU A 347 -11.48 11.37 -13.55
N GLY A 348 -11.33 10.05 -13.47
CA GLY A 348 -12.30 9.18 -12.82
C GLY A 348 -12.13 7.72 -13.20
N THR A 349 -12.85 6.87 -12.49
CA THR A 349 -12.87 5.41 -12.65
C THR A 349 -14.31 4.94 -12.83
N TYR A 350 -14.51 4.02 -13.75
CA TYR A 350 -15.80 3.51 -14.16
C TYR A 350 -15.76 1.99 -14.21
N ALA A 351 -16.89 1.33 -13.94
CA ALA A 351 -16.99 -0.12 -13.97
C ALA A 351 -18.02 -0.60 -14.98
N TYR A 352 -17.74 -1.73 -15.57
CA TYR A 352 -18.55 -2.39 -16.60
C TYR A 352 -18.67 -3.88 -16.32
N GLY A 353 -19.74 -4.51 -16.79
CA GLY A 353 -19.97 -5.93 -16.60
C GLY A 353 -20.45 -6.29 -15.19
N LYS A 354 -20.51 -7.58 -14.91
CA LYS A 354 -20.86 -8.14 -13.62
C LYS A 354 -19.63 -8.77 -12.98
N TYR A 355 -19.49 -8.60 -11.69
CA TYR A 355 -18.35 -9.15 -10.97
C TYR A 355 -18.74 -10.44 -10.23
N TYR A 356 -18.20 -11.55 -10.67
CA TYR A 356 -18.43 -12.86 -10.05
C TYR A 356 -17.15 -13.50 -9.49
N ASN A 357 -15.97 -13.06 -9.89
CA ASN A 357 -14.67 -13.58 -9.47
C ASN A 357 -14.59 -15.12 -9.42
N GLY A 358 -15.15 -15.79 -10.43
CA GLY A 358 -15.21 -17.25 -10.48
C GLY A 358 -16.39 -17.90 -9.76
N PHE A 359 -17.24 -17.12 -9.08
CA PHE A 359 -18.48 -17.59 -8.46
C PHE A 359 -19.65 -17.56 -9.43
N THR A 360 -20.59 -18.48 -9.26
CA THR A 360 -21.90 -18.40 -9.93
C THR A 360 -22.81 -17.41 -9.19
N GLU A 361 -23.91 -16.99 -9.83
CA GLU A 361 -24.95 -16.19 -9.13
C GLU A 361 -25.51 -16.88 -7.89
N ASN A 362 -25.56 -18.20 -7.91
CA ASN A 362 -26.05 -19.00 -6.77
C ASN A 362 -25.03 -19.00 -5.63
N ASP A 363 -23.73 -19.11 -5.95
CA ASP A 363 -22.68 -19.04 -4.94
C ASP A 363 -22.71 -17.70 -4.22
N ILE A 364 -22.83 -16.61 -4.98
CA ILE A 364 -22.88 -15.26 -4.42
C ILE A 364 -24.10 -15.04 -3.51
N LYS A 365 -25.26 -15.59 -3.85
CA LYS A 365 -26.46 -15.51 -3.00
C LYS A 365 -26.30 -16.23 -1.67
N ASN A 366 -25.45 -17.24 -1.62
CA ASN A 366 -25.20 -18.07 -0.44
C ASN A 366 -24.00 -17.58 0.40
N LEU A 367 -23.28 -16.53 -0.05
CA LEU A 367 -22.23 -15.94 0.76
C LEU A 367 -22.80 -15.38 2.07
N PRO A 368 -22.04 -15.47 3.17
CA PRO A 368 -22.43 -14.86 4.44
C PRO A 368 -22.76 -13.38 4.27
N ASP A 369 -23.67 -12.87 5.07
CA ASP A 369 -24.08 -11.46 5.00
C ASP A 369 -22.96 -10.55 5.53
N ASN A 370 -22.06 -10.17 4.62
CA ASN A 370 -20.93 -9.33 4.90
C ASN A 370 -20.83 -8.20 3.85
N GLU A 371 -20.93 -6.98 4.31
CA GLU A 371 -20.87 -5.78 3.46
C GLU A 371 -19.52 -5.60 2.77
N CYS A 372 -18.49 -6.35 3.17
CA CYS A 372 -17.13 -6.26 2.61
C CYS A 372 -16.91 -7.13 1.38
N ILE A 373 -17.85 -8.02 1.01
CA ILE A 373 -17.72 -8.93 -0.13
C ILE A 373 -18.52 -8.40 -1.30
N PHE A 374 -17.94 -8.46 -2.50
CA PHE A 374 -18.68 -8.24 -3.72
C PHE A 374 -19.76 -9.32 -3.91
N ARG A 375 -21.00 -8.91 -3.97
CA ARG A 375 -22.16 -9.80 -4.21
C ARG A 375 -22.66 -9.71 -5.65
N GLY A 376 -21.76 -9.73 -6.63
CA GLY A 376 -22.10 -9.61 -8.05
C GLY A 376 -22.41 -8.18 -8.49
N GLU A 377 -22.57 -7.23 -7.57
CA GLU A 377 -22.68 -5.81 -7.85
C GLU A 377 -21.37 -5.09 -7.55
N LEU A 378 -20.97 -4.22 -8.46
CA LEU A 378 -19.81 -3.36 -8.26
C LEU A 378 -20.16 -2.25 -7.26
N PRO A 379 -19.18 -1.82 -6.43
CA PRO A 379 -19.39 -0.71 -5.48
C PRO A 379 -19.92 0.54 -6.18
N ASP A 380 -20.78 1.29 -5.50
CA ASP A 380 -21.40 2.51 -6.06
C ASP A 380 -20.37 3.55 -6.51
N ILE A 381 -19.20 3.57 -5.86
CA ILE A 381 -18.09 4.45 -6.24
C ILE A 381 -17.55 4.16 -7.66
N LEU A 382 -17.80 2.96 -8.18
CA LEU A 382 -17.39 2.53 -9.52
C LEU A 382 -18.55 2.61 -10.54
N LYS A 383 -19.77 2.94 -10.12
CA LYS A 383 -20.96 2.93 -11.00
C LYS A 383 -21.09 4.18 -11.89
N ARG A 384 -20.18 5.15 -11.79
CA ARG A 384 -20.14 6.30 -12.70
C ARG A 384 -19.71 5.82 -14.09
N LYS A 385 -20.26 6.44 -15.15
CA LYS A 385 -19.90 6.13 -16.53
C LYS A 385 -19.15 7.30 -17.17
N ASP A 386 -18.08 7.01 -17.90
CA ASP A 386 -17.52 7.97 -18.85
C ASP A 386 -18.32 7.85 -20.15
N GLU A 387 -19.09 8.87 -20.49
CA GLU A 387 -19.92 8.88 -21.70
C GLU A 387 -19.09 8.79 -22.99
N SER A 388 -17.78 9.07 -22.93
CA SER A 388 -16.87 8.96 -24.06
C SER A 388 -16.36 7.55 -24.33
N VAL A 389 -16.62 6.61 -23.41
CA VAL A 389 -16.17 5.21 -23.49
C VAL A 389 -17.37 4.29 -23.34
N SER A 390 -17.53 3.35 -24.24
CA SER A 390 -18.39 2.19 -24.01
C SER A 390 -17.55 0.93 -23.90
N ALA A 391 -17.93 0.05 -22.98
CA ALA A 391 -17.23 -1.20 -22.77
C ALA A 391 -18.21 -2.36 -22.64
N ALA A 392 -17.84 -3.51 -23.19
CA ALA A 392 -18.44 -4.80 -22.92
C ALA A 392 -17.38 -5.72 -22.35
N ALA A 393 -17.74 -6.52 -21.34
CA ALA A 393 -16.86 -7.45 -20.70
C ALA A 393 -17.65 -8.66 -20.20
N GLU A 394 -17.04 -9.83 -20.27
CA GLU A 394 -17.65 -11.08 -19.77
C GLU A 394 -17.65 -11.11 -18.24
N ASN A 395 -16.67 -10.45 -17.62
CA ASN A 395 -16.53 -10.30 -16.17
C ASN A 395 -16.39 -8.82 -15.80
N GLY A 396 -16.27 -8.51 -14.50
CA GLY A 396 -16.08 -7.14 -14.05
C GLY A 396 -14.83 -6.49 -14.67
N LEU A 397 -15.02 -5.31 -15.24
CA LEU A 397 -13.98 -4.51 -15.86
C LEU A 397 -14.00 -3.12 -15.25
N MET A 398 -12.86 -2.64 -14.81
CA MET A 398 -12.66 -1.26 -14.40
C MET A 398 -11.94 -0.51 -15.52
N VAL A 399 -12.43 0.68 -15.87
CA VAL A 399 -11.78 1.57 -16.83
C VAL A 399 -11.61 2.94 -16.19
N SER A 400 -10.37 3.41 -16.10
CA SER A 400 -10.05 4.76 -15.63
C SER A 400 -9.66 5.66 -16.79
N SER A 401 -10.01 6.93 -16.67
CA SER A 401 -9.69 7.97 -17.64
C SER A 401 -8.68 8.96 -17.07
N PHE A 402 -7.75 9.36 -17.90
CA PHE A 402 -6.75 10.39 -17.60
C PHE A 402 -6.63 11.38 -18.76
N VAL A 403 -6.02 12.54 -18.51
CA VAL A 403 -5.67 13.50 -19.54
C VAL A 403 -4.25 14.01 -19.35
N LYS A 404 -3.51 14.11 -20.45
CA LYS A 404 -2.17 14.73 -20.50
C LYS A 404 -2.04 15.50 -21.83
N ASP A 405 -1.66 16.76 -21.75
CA ASP A 405 -1.51 17.65 -22.92
C ASP A 405 -2.76 17.68 -23.83
N GLY A 406 -3.95 17.68 -23.22
CA GLY A 406 -5.24 17.65 -23.91
C GLY A 406 -5.63 16.31 -24.54
N LYS A 407 -4.76 15.28 -24.48
CA LYS A 407 -5.01 13.95 -25.02
C LYS A 407 -5.48 13.00 -23.92
N LYS A 408 -6.53 12.22 -24.21
CA LYS A 408 -7.03 11.20 -23.27
C LYS A 408 -6.12 9.98 -23.19
N ARG A 409 -6.11 9.37 -22.01
CA ARG A 409 -5.47 8.11 -21.66
C ARG A 409 -6.48 7.26 -20.92
N TYR A 410 -6.35 5.96 -21.03
CA TYR A 410 -7.24 5.02 -20.35
C TYR A 410 -6.43 3.94 -19.66
N TYR A 411 -6.99 3.39 -18.60
CA TYR A 411 -6.43 2.25 -17.90
C TYR A 411 -7.56 1.23 -17.70
N ALA A 412 -7.45 0.06 -18.30
CA ALA A 412 -8.46 -0.99 -18.19
C ALA A 412 -7.92 -2.14 -17.33
N VAL A 413 -8.71 -2.62 -16.36
CA VAL A 413 -8.31 -3.66 -15.41
C VAL A 413 -9.38 -4.74 -15.33
N ASN A 414 -8.98 -5.99 -15.54
CA ASN A 414 -9.81 -7.16 -15.25
C ASN A 414 -9.97 -7.29 -13.73
N LEU A 415 -11.18 -7.23 -13.23
CA LEU A 415 -11.46 -7.31 -11.79
C LEU A 415 -11.45 -8.74 -11.25
N SER A 416 -11.44 -9.77 -12.11
CA SER A 416 -11.35 -11.16 -11.68
C SER A 416 -9.89 -11.56 -11.41
N THR A 417 -9.63 -12.17 -10.26
CA THR A 417 -8.33 -12.75 -9.91
C THR A 417 -8.18 -14.21 -10.34
N VAL A 418 -9.24 -14.82 -10.87
CA VAL A 418 -9.31 -16.26 -11.18
C VAL A 418 -9.76 -16.57 -12.60
N CYS A 419 -10.32 -15.58 -13.34
CA CYS A 419 -10.80 -15.77 -14.71
C CYS A 419 -10.20 -14.74 -15.65
N GLN A 420 -9.91 -15.17 -16.87
CA GLN A 420 -9.67 -14.27 -17.99
C GLN A 420 -10.94 -13.47 -18.31
N ASN A 421 -10.78 -12.34 -18.96
CA ASN A 421 -11.89 -11.46 -19.32
C ASN A 421 -11.74 -11.00 -20.77
N ASN A 422 -12.67 -11.40 -21.63
CA ASN A 422 -12.78 -10.87 -22.99
C ASN A 422 -13.45 -9.51 -22.93
N ILE A 423 -12.75 -8.49 -23.37
CA ILE A 423 -13.21 -7.11 -23.33
C ILE A 423 -13.29 -6.47 -24.71
N GLU A 424 -14.27 -5.64 -24.90
CA GLU A 424 -14.37 -4.74 -26.05
C GLU A 424 -14.54 -3.31 -25.53
N LEU A 425 -13.59 -2.43 -25.91
CA LEU A 425 -13.67 -1.01 -25.60
C LEU A 425 -13.87 -0.24 -26.89
N LYS A 426 -14.86 0.66 -26.88
CA LYS A 426 -15.03 1.66 -27.91
C LYS A 426 -14.60 3.00 -27.34
N LEU A 427 -13.47 3.48 -27.80
CA LEU A 427 -12.83 4.74 -27.42
C LEU A 427 -13.23 5.85 -28.41
N PRO A 428 -12.97 7.13 -28.11
CA PRO A 428 -13.07 8.20 -29.08
C PRO A 428 -12.25 7.89 -30.35
N ARG A 429 -12.68 8.43 -31.49
CA ARG A 429 -11.98 8.21 -32.76
C ARG A 429 -10.52 8.64 -32.67
N GLY A 430 -9.59 7.73 -32.99
CA GLY A 430 -8.16 7.97 -32.93
C GLY A 430 -7.34 6.69 -33.07
N GLU A 431 -6.03 6.85 -33.00
CA GLU A 431 -5.05 5.77 -32.94
C GLU A 431 -4.52 5.67 -31.51
N TYR A 432 -4.26 4.45 -31.08
CA TYR A 432 -3.87 4.15 -29.69
C TYR A 432 -2.70 3.18 -29.63
N GLU A 433 -1.83 3.41 -28.63
CA GLU A 433 -0.84 2.44 -28.17
C GLU A 433 -1.36 1.79 -26.88
N ILE A 434 -1.31 0.47 -26.82
CA ILE A 434 -1.75 -0.33 -25.68
C ILE A 434 -0.52 -1.00 -25.06
N PHE A 435 -0.17 -0.59 -23.85
CA PHE A 435 0.90 -1.20 -23.07
C PHE A 435 0.33 -2.37 -22.27
N ARG A 436 0.85 -3.56 -22.53
CA ARG A 436 0.46 -4.81 -21.90
C ARG A 436 1.71 -5.63 -21.56
N GLY A 437 1.98 -5.87 -20.26
CA GLY A 437 3.23 -6.53 -19.87
C GLY A 437 4.44 -5.89 -20.56
N GLU A 438 5.21 -6.66 -21.30
CA GLU A 438 6.34 -6.18 -22.10
C GLU A 438 5.95 -5.72 -23.53
N GLU A 439 4.74 -5.99 -23.96
CA GLU A 439 4.26 -5.70 -25.30
C GLU A 439 3.70 -4.28 -25.44
N THR A 440 3.77 -3.74 -26.67
CA THR A 440 3.02 -2.55 -27.08
C THR A 440 2.25 -2.90 -28.34
N LEU A 441 0.92 -2.87 -28.24
CA LEU A 441 0.01 -3.14 -29.35
C LEU A 441 -0.49 -1.80 -29.92
N LYS A 442 -0.90 -1.80 -31.18
CA LYS A 442 -1.56 -0.66 -31.83
C LYS A 442 -3.03 -1.00 -32.08
N ALA A 443 -3.88 -0.03 -31.87
CA ALA A 443 -5.31 -0.17 -32.13
C ALA A 443 -5.90 1.16 -32.60
N SER A 444 -7.04 1.09 -33.29
CA SER A 444 -7.93 2.22 -33.49
C SER A 444 -8.94 2.33 -32.34
N GLU A 445 -10.01 3.06 -32.55
CA GLU A 445 -11.07 3.28 -31.56
C GLU A 445 -11.74 2.01 -30.99
N ASN A 446 -11.67 0.88 -31.72
CA ASN A 446 -12.27 -0.37 -31.27
C ASN A 446 -11.17 -1.32 -30.77
N VAL A 447 -11.06 -1.45 -29.46
CA VAL A 447 -10.04 -2.28 -28.78
C VAL A 447 -10.68 -3.58 -28.33
N LYS A 448 -10.17 -4.72 -28.79
CA LYS A 448 -10.59 -6.06 -28.35
C LYS A 448 -9.40 -6.79 -27.75
N LEU A 449 -9.53 -7.22 -26.52
CA LEU A 449 -8.47 -7.91 -25.78
C LEU A 449 -9.05 -9.02 -24.90
N THR A 450 -8.21 -10.04 -24.64
CA THR A 450 -8.42 -10.98 -23.55
C THR A 450 -7.44 -10.63 -22.44
N LEU A 451 -7.92 -10.10 -21.33
CA LEU A 451 -7.11 -9.80 -20.16
C LEU A 451 -6.98 -11.06 -19.27
N ARG A 452 -5.78 -11.31 -18.76
CA ARG A 452 -5.56 -12.38 -17.77
C ARG A 452 -6.15 -11.97 -16.40
N GLU A 453 -6.03 -12.85 -15.44
CA GLU A 453 -6.48 -12.67 -14.06
C GLU A 453 -5.83 -11.42 -13.45
N GLY A 454 -6.66 -10.47 -13.00
CA GLY A 454 -6.23 -9.20 -12.41
C GLY A 454 -5.42 -8.28 -13.33
N GLU A 455 -5.21 -8.67 -14.60
CA GLU A 455 -4.37 -7.92 -15.53
C GLU A 455 -4.95 -6.55 -15.86
N GLY A 456 -4.08 -5.55 -15.90
CA GLY A 456 -4.38 -4.22 -16.40
C GLY A 456 -3.57 -3.86 -17.65
N VAL A 457 -4.16 -2.98 -18.46
CA VAL A 457 -3.51 -2.41 -19.65
C VAL A 457 -3.63 -0.90 -19.63
N TYR A 458 -2.57 -0.22 -20.04
CA TYR A 458 -2.54 1.22 -20.20
C TYR A 458 -2.69 1.58 -21.68
N ILE A 459 -3.61 2.49 -22.00
CA ILE A 459 -3.97 2.85 -23.36
C ILE A 459 -3.74 4.35 -23.56
N LYS A 460 -2.86 4.67 -24.47
CA LYS A 460 -2.41 6.02 -24.77
C LYS A 460 -2.82 6.44 -26.17
N SER A 461 -3.50 7.57 -26.33
CA SER A 461 -3.74 8.15 -27.67
C SER A 461 -2.42 8.66 -28.26
N VAL A 462 -2.16 8.32 -29.51
CA VAL A 462 -0.98 8.73 -30.26
C VAL A 462 -1.04 10.20 -30.70
#